data_35fe612e5d55699d4def2d44f558c656
#
_entry.id   35fe612e5d55699d4def2d44f558c656
#
_cell.length_a   1.000
_cell.length_b   1.000
_cell.length_c   1.000
_cell.angle_alpha   90.00
_cell.angle_beta   90.00
_cell.angle_gamma   90.00
#
_symmetry.space_group_name_H-M   'P 1'
#
loop_
_entity.id
_entity.type
_entity.pdbx_description
1 polymer ?
#
loop_
_entity_poly.entity_id
_entity_poly.type
_entity_poly.pdbx_seq_one_letter_code
_entity_poly.pdbx_strand_id
1 'polypeptide(L)'
;MKIITLLSAAVVAASLVLVGTVAPAAAATTTVDNATAGRFIAGADWGTSTWSTQRYGADYRFATPNAVASDAAWFKASIAAAGAHLVEVWYPADPGYNSATPFMVATTDGTRTVVVDQRANGGRWVSLGTFTLAAGDYNVVGVSRWTSQPGYVVADAVRITSSTGAVSFSLPLPRNALPRSEYDDPHHDYPAIDLPVGTGTPAYAVRAGTVTIIDDSLCGRGMNLTGTDGAIYTYCHFSSWSVSNGASVGAGQQIGLTGNTGNSTGPHLHFGIRTGSTRRCPQNFLLAIYDGATPPAASSLPTTGCFYASRSTEPVIPLG
;
A
#
# COMPACT_ATOMS: atom_id res chain seq x y z
N MET A 1 74.89 35.41 2.39
CA MET A 1 73.96 34.44 3.01
C MET A 1 72.59 34.71 2.43
N LYS A 2 72.14 33.92 1.42
CA LYS A 2 70.84 34.06 0.77
C LYS A 2 69.84 33.08 1.41
N ILE A 3 68.80 33.62 2.00
CA ILE A 3 67.70 32.85 2.61
C ILE A 3 66.73 32.52 1.48
N ILE A 4 66.53 31.23 1.21
CA ILE A 4 65.54 30.71 0.27
C ILE A 4 64.27 30.36 1.09
N THR A 5 63.21 31.10 0.84
CA THR A 5 61.89 30.83 1.44
C THR A 5 61.18 29.82 0.54
N LEU A 6 60.86 28.62 1.04
CA LEU A 6 60.05 27.63 0.41
C LEU A 6 58.57 27.92 0.68
N LEU A 7 57.80 28.24 -0.38
CA LEU A 7 56.34 28.27 -0.34
C LEU A 7 55.80 26.83 -0.52
N SER A 8 55.14 26.33 0.46
CA SER A 8 54.39 25.08 0.36
C SER A 8 52.98 25.36 -0.21
N ALA A 9 52.72 24.85 -1.40
CA ALA A 9 51.36 24.89 -1.98
C ALA A 9 50.55 23.72 -1.43
N ALA A 10 49.51 24.01 -0.68
CA ALA A 10 48.52 23.01 -0.26
C ALA A 10 47.56 22.72 -1.41
N VAL A 11 47.58 21.50 -1.94
CA VAL A 11 46.61 21.00 -2.90
C VAL A 11 45.38 20.53 -2.15
N VAL A 12 44.28 21.29 -2.25
CA VAL A 12 42.96 20.87 -1.76
C VAL A 12 42.35 19.94 -2.82
N ALA A 13 42.32 18.66 -2.54
CA ALA A 13 41.59 17.68 -3.37
C ALA A 13 40.09 17.83 -3.11
N ALA A 14 39.35 18.39 -4.04
CA ALA A 14 37.90 18.39 -4.02
C ALA A 14 37.39 17.01 -4.45
N SER A 15 36.88 16.25 -3.49
CA SER A 15 36.20 15.00 -3.75
C SER A 15 34.82 15.27 -4.37
N LEU A 16 34.67 15.02 -5.66
CA LEU A 16 33.39 15.05 -6.36
C LEU A 16 32.58 13.84 -5.92
N VAL A 17 31.59 14.04 -5.05
CA VAL A 17 30.59 13.00 -4.74
C VAL A 17 29.66 12.92 -5.95
N LEU A 18 29.82 11.91 -6.79
CA LEU A 18 28.81 11.57 -7.81
C LEU A 18 27.54 11.08 -7.07
N VAL A 19 26.55 11.94 -6.95
CA VAL A 19 25.20 11.53 -6.60
C VAL A 19 24.62 10.85 -7.85
N GLY A 20 24.78 9.53 -7.91
CA GLY A 20 24.12 8.72 -8.93
C GLY A 20 22.61 8.86 -8.79
N THR A 21 21.94 9.41 -9.79
CA THR A 21 20.49 9.35 -9.91
C THR A 21 20.11 7.88 -10.12
N VAL A 22 19.60 7.23 -9.06
CA VAL A 22 18.99 5.90 -9.21
C VAL A 22 17.72 6.10 -10.04
N ALA A 23 17.77 5.64 -11.28
CA ALA A 23 16.56 5.59 -12.11
C ALA A 23 15.49 4.73 -11.37
N PRO A 24 14.21 5.14 -11.38
CA PRO A 24 13.16 4.33 -10.79
C PRO A 24 13.16 2.95 -11.45
N ALA A 25 13.19 1.89 -10.63
CA ALA A 25 13.11 0.53 -11.13
C ALA A 25 11.82 0.39 -11.96
N ALA A 26 11.91 -0.19 -13.15
CA ALA A 26 10.75 -0.46 -13.98
C ALA A 26 9.78 -1.41 -13.23
N ALA A 27 8.48 -1.23 -13.43
CA ALA A 27 7.46 -2.08 -12.82
C ALA A 27 7.69 -3.55 -13.24
N ALA A 28 7.97 -4.42 -12.27
CA ALA A 28 8.11 -5.85 -12.54
C ALA A 28 6.72 -6.46 -12.72
N THR A 29 6.51 -7.16 -13.85
CA THR A 29 5.25 -7.85 -14.15
C THR A 29 5.49 -9.34 -14.19
N THR A 30 4.69 -10.09 -13.43
CA THR A 30 4.64 -11.55 -13.47
C THR A 30 3.29 -11.98 -14.03
N THR A 31 3.30 -12.81 -15.09
CA THR A 31 2.09 -13.42 -15.64
C THR A 31 2.15 -14.93 -15.43
N VAL A 32 1.06 -15.50 -14.97
CA VAL A 32 0.90 -16.95 -14.77
C VAL A 32 -0.37 -17.41 -15.51
N ASP A 33 -0.19 -18.28 -16.48
CA ASP A 33 -1.23 -18.96 -17.23
C ASP A 33 -1.59 -20.29 -16.53
N ASN A 34 -2.82 -20.77 -16.67
CA ASN A 34 -3.23 -22.07 -16.11
C ASN A 34 -2.42 -23.26 -16.67
N ALA A 35 -1.79 -23.10 -17.83
CA ALA A 35 -0.89 -24.08 -18.44
C ALA A 35 0.58 -23.91 -17.98
N THR A 36 0.92 -22.90 -17.18
CA THR A 36 2.29 -22.68 -16.70
C THR A 36 2.70 -23.79 -15.72
N ALA A 37 3.68 -24.60 -16.11
CA ALA A 37 4.11 -25.76 -15.34
C ALA A 37 4.51 -25.40 -13.90
N GLY A 38 3.92 -26.09 -12.91
CA GLY A 38 4.20 -25.90 -11.49
C GLY A 38 3.68 -24.59 -10.89
N ARG A 39 2.90 -23.82 -11.65
CA ARG A 39 2.37 -22.50 -11.23
C ARG A 39 0.85 -22.45 -11.11
N PHE A 40 0.16 -23.48 -11.57
CA PHE A 40 -1.28 -23.59 -11.43
C PHE A 40 -1.63 -24.91 -10.73
N ILE A 41 -2.51 -24.84 -9.74
CA ILE A 41 -2.96 -25.98 -8.93
C ILE A 41 -4.48 -25.96 -8.95
N ALA A 42 -5.10 -27.07 -9.37
CA ALA A 42 -6.55 -27.23 -9.35
C ALA A 42 -6.91 -28.67 -8.97
N GLY A 43 -8.03 -28.83 -8.29
CA GLY A 43 -8.59 -30.14 -7.96
C GLY A 43 -9.16 -30.87 -9.17
N ALA A 44 -9.59 -32.13 -8.96
CA ALA A 44 -10.13 -32.99 -10.00
C ALA A 44 -11.43 -32.47 -10.64
N ASP A 45 -12.15 -31.59 -9.94
CA ASP A 45 -13.40 -31.00 -10.41
C ASP A 45 -13.22 -29.88 -11.46
N TRP A 46 -11.98 -29.54 -11.76
CA TRP A 46 -11.63 -28.53 -12.76
C TRP A 46 -11.32 -29.16 -14.11
N GLY A 47 -12.23 -28.99 -15.08
CA GLY A 47 -12.02 -29.41 -16.47
C GLY A 47 -11.10 -28.45 -17.24
N THR A 48 -10.72 -28.86 -18.45
CA THR A 48 -9.94 -28.06 -19.41
C THR A 48 -10.78 -27.80 -20.65
N SER A 49 -10.70 -26.56 -21.21
CA SER A 49 -11.44 -26.20 -22.42
C SER A 49 -10.60 -25.33 -23.34
N THR A 50 -10.80 -25.53 -24.64
CA THR A 50 -10.24 -24.69 -25.72
C THR A 50 -11.35 -23.99 -26.50
N TRP A 51 -12.60 -24.11 -26.04
CA TRP A 51 -13.78 -23.68 -26.78
C TRP A 51 -13.79 -22.19 -27.12
N SER A 52 -13.46 -21.34 -26.16
CA SER A 52 -13.48 -19.88 -26.39
C SER A 52 -12.20 -19.40 -27.05
N THR A 53 -12.32 -18.54 -28.05
CA THR A 53 -11.20 -17.84 -28.68
C THR A 53 -10.67 -16.65 -27.83
N GLN A 54 -11.42 -16.26 -26.80
CA GLN A 54 -11.02 -15.19 -25.87
C GLN A 54 -10.07 -15.68 -24.77
N ARG A 55 -9.71 -16.97 -24.75
CA ARG A 55 -8.77 -17.52 -23.76
C ARG A 55 -7.40 -16.88 -23.85
N TYR A 56 -6.68 -16.89 -22.75
CA TYR A 56 -5.25 -16.59 -22.69
C TYR A 56 -4.48 -17.90 -22.99
N GLY A 57 -3.50 -17.82 -23.86
CA GLY A 57 -2.69 -19.02 -24.17
C GLY A 57 -3.44 -20.15 -24.88
N ALA A 58 -3.16 -21.39 -24.48
CA ALA A 58 -3.61 -22.59 -25.19
C ALA A 58 -5.03 -23.05 -24.80
N ASP A 59 -5.37 -22.98 -23.51
CA ASP A 59 -6.62 -23.45 -22.93
C ASP A 59 -7.00 -22.63 -21.70
N TYR A 60 -8.11 -22.96 -21.07
CA TYR A 60 -8.54 -22.43 -19.78
C TYR A 60 -9.18 -23.52 -18.94
N ARG A 61 -9.25 -23.31 -17.62
CA ARG A 61 -9.90 -24.24 -16.69
C ARG A 61 -11.30 -23.76 -16.37
N PHE A 62 -12.21 -24.72 -16.17
CA PHE A 62 -13.56 -24.44 -15.76
C PHE A 62 -14.06 -25.46 -14.73
N ALA A 63 -14.99 -25.04 -13.88
CA ALA A 63 -15.63 -25.92 -12.92
C ALA A 63 -17.10 -25.54 -12.74
N THR A 64 -17.92 -26.53 -12.35
CA THR A 64 -19.29 -26.25 -11.88
C THR A 64 -19.24 -25.51 -10.55
N PRO A 65 -20.13 -24.51 -10.31
CA PRO A 65 -20.22 -23.85 -9.02
C PRO A 65 -20.63 -24.85 -7.93
N ASN A 66 -20.22 -24.57 -6.71
CA ASN A 66 -20.58 -25.36 -5.53
C ASN A 66 -21.10 -24.41 -4.44
N ALA A 67 -22.32 -24.64 -3.93
CA ALA A 67 -22.93 -23.80 -2.91
C ALA A 67 -22.33 -24.01 -1.51
N VAL A 68 -21.52 -25.04 -1.30
CA VAL A 68 -20.76 -25.29 -0.08
C VAL A 68 -19.27 -25.05 -0.31
N ALA A 69 -18.50 -24.93 0.76
CA ALA A 69 -17.06 -24.74 0.68
C ALA A 69 -16.41 -25.85 -0.17
N SER A 70 -15.57 -25.47 -1.10
CA SER A 70 -14.92 -26.38 -2.05
C SER A 70 -13.50 -25.90 -2.35
N ASP A 71 -12.71 -26.79 -2.97
CA ASP A 71 -11.37 -26.50 -3.45
C ASP A 71 -11.35 -25.34 -4.46
N ALA A 72 -10.38 -24.46 -4.32
CA ALA A 72 -10.10 -23.39 -5.27
C ALA A 72 -9.01 -23.83 -6.25
N ALA A 73 -9.03 -23.27 -7.46
CA ALA A 73 -7.86 -23.27 -8.31
C ALA A 73 -6.92 -22.12 -7.90
N TRP A 74 -5.61 -22.38 -7.81
CA TRP A 74 -4.62 -21.42 -7.34
C TRP A 74 -3.54 -21.16 -8.39
N PHE A 75 -3.25 -19.88 -8.57
CA PHE A 75 -2.10 -19.39 -9.32
C PHE A 75 -0.99 -19.04 -8.34
N LYS A 76 0.16 -19.73 -8.51
CA LYS A 76 1.36 -19.52 -7.73
C LYS A 76 2.30 -18.56 -8.48
N ALA A 77 2.72 -17.49 -7.82
CA ALA A 77 3.61 -16.50 -8.39
C ALA A 77 4.77 -16.16 -7.46
N SER A 78 5.91 -15.81 -8.05
CA SER A 78 7.05 -15.24 -7.31
C SER A 78 6.91 -13.74 -7.26
N ILE A 79 6.78 -13.20 -6.04
CA ILE A 79 6.74 -11.78 -5.74
C ILE A 79 8.13 -11.33 -5.30
N ALA A 80 8.81 -10.55 -6.13
CA ALA A 80 10.21 -10.19 -5.92
C ALA A 80 10.42 -9.28 -4.69
N ALA A 81 9.47 -8.40 -4.40
CA ALA A 81 9.51 -7.51 -3.24
C ALA A 81 8.11 -7.35 -2.65
N ALA A 82 8.03 -7.27 -1.33
CA ALA A 82 6.79 -6.95 -0.66
C ALA A 82 6.32 -5.53 -1.01
N GLY A 83 5.02 -5.31 -1.05
CA GLY A 83 4.45 -4.00 -1.33
C GLY A 83 3.18 -4.04 -2.18
N ALA A 84 2.79 -2.89 -2.69
CA ALA A 84 1.60 -2.73 -3.51
C ALA A 84 1.79 -3.34 -4.91
N HIS A 85 0.84 -4.17 -5.32
CA HIS A 85 0.81 -4.81 -6.63
C HIS A 85 -0.59 -4.69 -7.23
N LEU A 86 -0.68 -4.27 -8.47
CA LEU A 86 -1.89 -4.40 -9.27
C LEU A 86 -2.06 -5.88 -9.63
N VAL A 87 -3.21 -6.44 -9.27
CA VAL A 87 -3.59 -7.82 -9.59
C VAL A 87 -4.70 -7.80 -10.62
N GLU A 88 -4.48 -8.48 -11.72
CA GLU A 88 -5.42 -8.58 -12.83
C GLU A 88 -5.63 -10.04 -13.21
N VAL A 89 -6.79 -10.34 -13.75
CA VAL A 89 -7.15 -11.68 -14.22
C VAL A 89 -7.58 -11.63 -15.67
N TRP A 90 -7.35 -12.70 -16.38
CA TRP A 90 -7.86 -12.94 -17.71
C TRP A 90 -8.82 -14.12 -17.66
N TYR A 91 -9.93 -14.03 -18.36
CA TYR A 91 -10.88 -15.11 -18.58
C TYR A 91 -11.63 -14.87 -19.91
N PRO A 92 -12.08 -15.91 -20.61
CA PRO A 92 -13.08 -15.76 -21.65
C PRO A 92 -14.42 -15.37 -21.02
N ALA A 93 -15.22 -14.57 -21.71
CA ALA A 93 -16.58 -14.25 -21.27
C ALA A 93 -17.61 -15.04 -22.09
N ASP A 94 -18.67 -15.47 -21.40
CA ASP A 94 -19.81 -16.15 -22.01
C ASP A 94 -21.06 -16.03 -21.12
N PRO A 95 -22.28 -15.86 -21.68
CA PRO A 95 -23.51 -15.82 -20.88
C PRO A 95 -23.76 -17.05 -20.00
N GLY A 96 -23.17 -18.20 -20.35
CA GLY A 96 -23.22 -19.45 -19.56
C GLY A 96 -22.19 -19.53 -18.43
N TYR A 97 -21.36 -18.50 -18.25
CA TYR A 97 -20.40 -18.46 -17.15
C TYR A 97 -20.99 -17.81 -15.89
N ASN A 98 -20.26 -17.90 -14.79
CA ASN A 98 -20.75 -17.51 -13.48
C ASN A 98 -20.78 -15.99 -13.33
N SER A 99 -21.89 -15.48 -12.81
CA SER A 99 -22.08 -14.04 -12.59
C SER A 99 -21.43 -13.48 -11.31
N ALA A 100 -20.93 -14.37 -10.43
CA ALA A 100 -20.37 -13.99 -9.14
C ALA A 100 -19.21 -14.91 -8.73
N THR A 101 -18.22 -15.03 -9.61
CA THR A 101 -17.01 -15.83 -9.35
C THR A 101 -16.13 -15.16 -8.30
N PRO A 102 -15.87 -15.82 -7.15
CA PRO A 102 -14.99 -15.27 -6.13
C PRO A 102 -13.51 -15.46 -6.51
N PHE A 103 -12.79 -14.37 -6.71
CA PHE A 103 -11.33 -14.37 -6.80
C PHE A 103 -10.74 -14.01 -5.44
N MET A 104 -9.83 -14.82 -4.95
CA MET A 104 -9.17 -14.67 -3.66
C MET A 104 -7.73 -14.20 -3.88
N VAL A 105 -7.33 -13.11 -3.25
CA VAL A 105 -5.95 -12.59 -3.29
C VAL A 105 -5.33 -12.77 -1.92
N ALA A 106 -4.21 -13.50 -1.84
CA ALA A 106 -3.44 -13.67 -0.61
C ALA A 106 -2.61 -12.39 -0.35
N THR A 107 -3.04 -11.60 0.62
CA THR A 107 -2.38 -10.34 1.01
C THR A 107 -1.63 -10.49 2.34
N THR A 108 -0.82 -9.49 2.69
CA THR A 108 -0.14 -9.45 4.00
C THR A 108 -1.12 -9.47 5.18
N ASP A 109 -2.35 -9.01 4.97
CA ASP A 109 -3.38 -8.86 6.01
C ASP A 109 -4.44 -9.98 5.94
N GLY A 110 -4.12 -11.09 5.27
CA GLY A 110 -5.02 -12.21 5.03
C GLY A 110 -5.61 -12.22 3.61
N THR A 111 -6.51 -13.14 3.36
CA THR A 111 -7.12 -13.30 2.03
C THR A 111 -8.20 -12.26 1.79
N ARG A 112 -8.14 -11.58 0.64
CA ARG A 112 -9.17 -10.67 0.15
C ARG A 112 -9.94 -11.31 -0.99
N THR A 113 -11.26 -11.19 -0.98
CA THR A 113 -12.12 -11.75 -2.04
C THR A 113 -12.71 -10.63 -2.88
N VAL A 114 -12.56 -10.76 -4.21
CA VAL A 114 -13.20 -9.89 -5.21
C VAL A 114 -14.12 -10.73 -6.06
N VAL A 115 -15.37 -10.31 -6.19
CA VAL A 115 -16.37 -11.03 -7.00
C VAL A 115 -16.38 -10.46 -8.42
N VAL A 116 -16.29 -11.34 -9.42
CA VAL A 116 -16.25 -10.99 -10.84
C VAL A 116 -17.40 -11.65 -11.59
N ASP A 117 -18.12 -10.86 -12.40
CA ASP A 117 -19.08 -11.38 -13.37
C ASP A 117 -18.34 -11.81 -14.64
N GLN A 118 -18.20 -13.13 -14.82
CA GLN A 118 -17.48 -13.70 -15.95
C GLN A 118 -18.33 -13.80 -17.23
N ARG A 119 -19.57 -13.34 -17.20
CA ARG A 119 -20.43 -13.30 -18.39
C ARG A 119 -20.07 -12.15 -19.34
N ALA A 120 -19.30 -11.19 -18.85
CA ALA A 120 -18.90 -9.99 -19.60
C ALA A 120 -17.43 -9.64 -19.34
N ASN A 121 -16.91 -8.70 -20.12
CA ASN A 121 -15.57 -8.13 -19.98
C ASN A 121 -14.40 -9.11 -20.15
N GLY A 122 -14.61 -10.31 -20.67
CA GLY A 122 -13.54 -11.28 -20.94
C GLY A 122 -12.69 -10.96 -22.18
N GLY A 123 -11.68 -11.79 -22.44
CA GLY A 123 -10.73 -11.62 -23.54
C GLY A 123 -9.79 -10.42 -23.36
N ARG A 124 -9.61 -9.99 -22.12
CA ARG A 124 -8.74 -8.87 -21.72
C ARG A 124 -8.34 -8.98 -20.25
N TRP A 125 -7.34 -8.22 -19.84
CA TRP A 125 -7.00 -8.09 -18.43
C TRP A 125 -8.07 -7.29 -17.69
N VAL A 126 -8.60 -7.88 -16.62
CA VAL A 126 -9.62 -7.31 -15.74
C VAL A 126 -9.00 -7.10 -14.36
N SER A 127 -8.97 -5.86 -13.88
CA SER A 127 -8.38 -5.53 -12.59
C SER A 127 -9.23 -6.06 -11.44
N LEU A 128 -8.59 -6.77 -10.52
CA LEU A 128 -9.15 -7.07 -9.19
C LEU A 128 -8.88 -5.96 -8.18
N GLY A 129 -7.90 -5.10 -8.45
CA GLY A 129 -7.47 -4.00 -7.59
C GLY A 129 -5.98 -4.04 -7.29
N THR A 130 -5.55 -3.12 -6.43
CA THR A 130 -4.18 -3.08 -5.91
C THR A 130 -4.17 -3.63 -4.48
N PHE A 131 -3.24 -4.57 -4.22
CA PHE A 131 -3.13 -5.29 -2.95
C PHE A 131 -1.69 -5.26 -2.44
N THR A 132 -1.51 -5.21 -1.12
CA THR A 132 -0.20 -5.38 -0.50
C THR A 132 0.14 -6.86 -0.42
N LEU A 133 1.11 -7.30 -1.24
CA LEU A 133 1.58 -8.68 -1.32
C LEU A 133 2.89 -8.86 -0.55
N ALA A 134 3.09 -10.03 0.05
CA ALA A 134 4.37 -10.40 0.65
C ALA A 134 5.38 -10.77 -0.45
N ALA A 135 6.68 -10.60 -0.19
CA ALA A 135 7.72 -11.19 -1.03
C ALA A 135 7.74 -12.71 -0.85
N GLY A 136 8.06 -13.45 -1.91
CA GLY A 136 8.18 -14.91 -1.86
C GLY A 136 7.51 -15.61 -3.03
N ASP A 137 7.53 -16.94 -3.00
CA ASP A 137 6.96 -17.82 -4.01
C ASP A 137 5.81 -18.63 -3.40
N TYR A 138 4.56 -18.21 -3.65
CA TYR A 138 3.38 -18.76 -2.98
C TYR A 138 2.12 -18.68 -3.86
N ASN A 139 1.01 -19.27 -3.40
CA ASN A 139 -0.31 -19.17 -4.03
C ASN A 139 -0.87 -17.75 -3.82
N VAL A 140 -0.80 -16.91 -4.85
CA VAL A 140 -1.15 -15.49 -4.77
C VAL A 140 -2.62 -15.23 -5.09
N VAL A 141 -3.13 -15.86 -6.16
CA VAL A 141 -4.52 -15.68 -6.60
C VAL A 141 -5.22 -17.02 -6.68
N GLY A 142 -6.34 -17.12 -5.99
CA GLY A 142 -7.24 -18.27 -6.06
C GLY A 142 -8.53 -17.94 -6.82
N VAL A 143 -9.08 -18.91 -7.52
CA VAL A 143 -10.42 -18.83 -8.12
C VAL A 143 -11.28 -19.87 -7.39
N SER A 144 -12.25 -19.38 -6.63
CA SER A 144 -13.15 -20.24 -5.87
C SER A 144 -14.39 -20.58 -6.70
N ARG A 145 -14.79 -21.84 -6.67
CA ARG A 145 -16.08 -22.25 -7.19
C ARG A 145 -17.20 -22.24 -6.11
N TRP A 146 -16.87 -21.75 -4.92
CA TRP A 146 -17.86 -21.59 -3.83
C TRP A 146 -18.75 -20.37 -4.09
N THR A 147 -19.80 -20.61 -4.84
CA THR A 147 -20.83 -19.63 -5.20
C THR A 147 -22.15 -20.35 -5.48
N SER A 148 -23.25 -19.71 -5.11
CA SER A 148 -24.61 -20.23 -5.38
C SER A 148 -25.14 -19.80 -6.76
N GLN A 149 -24.42 -18.90 -7.46
CA GLN A 149 -24.85 -18.46 -8.78
C GLN A 149 -24.58 -19.54 -9.84
N PRO A 150 -25.49 -19.75 -10.79
CA PRO A 150 -25.31 -20.72 -11.87
C PRO A 150 -24.23 -20.29 -12.87
N GLY A 151 -23.84 -21.22 -13.73
CA GLY A 151 -22.84 -21.01 -14.78
C GLY A 151 -21.42 -21.42 -14.35
N TYR A 152 -20.60 -21.82 -15.33
CA TYR A 152 -19.25 -22.28 -15.04
C TYR A 152 -18.35 -21.19 -14.49
N VAL A 153 -17.61 -21.51 -13.43
CA VAL A 153 -16.51 -20.70 -12.91
C VAL A 153 -15.27 -20.97 -13.78
N VAL A 154 -14.57 -19.92 -14.19
CA VAL A 154 -13.42 -20.00 -15.10
C VAL A 154 -12.16 -19.47 -14.44
N ALA A 155 -11.04 -20.20 -14.65
CA ALA A 155 -9.69 -19.81 -14.29
C ALA A 155 -8.78 -19.95 -15.53
N ASP A 156 -8.14 -18.86 -15.94
CA ASP A 156 -7.36 -18.82 -17.17
C ASP A 156 -5.95 -18.26 -16.92
N ALA A 157 -5.80 -16.93 -16.71
CA ALA A 157 -4.50 -16.36 -16.38
C ALA A 157 -4.60 -15.25 -15.33
N VAL A 158 -3.49 -14.99 -14.66
CA VAL A 158 -3.32 -13.86 -13.74
C VAL A 158 -2.09 -13.03 -14.12
N ARG A 159 -2.16 -11.73 -13.93
CA ARG A 159 -1.05 -10.80 -14.08
C ARG A 159 -0.89 -10.00 -12.80
N ILE A 160 0.33 -9.97 -12.29
CA ILE A 160 0.69 -9.24 -11.07
C ILE A 160 1.79 -8.27 -11.45
N THR A 161 1.50 -6.98 -11.33
CA THR A 161 2.44 -5.91 -11.67
C THR A 161 2.82 -5.17 -10.40
N SER A 162 4.12 -5.15 -10.07
CA SER A 162 4.59 -4.33 -8.96
C SER A 162 4.33 -2.85 -9.27
N SER A 163 3.75 -2.15 -8.32
CA SER A 163 3.51 -0.70 -8.46
C SER A 163 4.82 0.07 -8.23
N THR A 164 5.86 -0.22 -9.05
CA THR A 164 7.09 0.58 -9.04
C THR A 164 6.84 1.84 -9.86
N GLY A 165 6.77 2.97 -9.18
CA GLY A 165 6.57 4.28 -9.80
C GLY A 165 5.16 4.84 -9.78
N ALA A 166 4.11 4.07 -9.56
CA ALA A 166 2.86 4.64 -9.06
C ALA A 166 3.07 4.96 -7.60
N VAL A 167 2.92 6.22 -7.26
CA VAL A 167 2.91 6.71 -5.88
C VAL A 167 1.73 6.02 -5.20
N SER A 168 1.98 4.85 -4.59
CA SER A 168 0.97 4.18 -3.79
C SER A 168 0.78 4.97 -2.52
N PHE A 169 -0.45 5.37 -2.28
CA PHE A 169 -0.85 6.03 -1.05
C PHE A 169 -1.84 5.14 -0.31
N SER A 170 -1.83 5.22 1.00
CA SER A 170 -2.80 4.57 1.87
C SER A 170 -3.32 5.55 2.90
N LEU A 171 -4.53 5.34 3.39
CA LEU A 171 -4.95 5.99 4.63
C LEU A 171 -4.06 5.52 5.79
N PRO A 172 -3.83 6.37 6.80
CA PRO A 172 -3.05 6.00 7.98
C PRO A 172 -3.80 5.01 8.89
N LEU A 173 -5.09 4.80 8.67
CA LEU A 173 -5.98 3.90 9.42
C LEU A 173 -6.79 3.03 8.45
N PRO A 174 -7.40 1.90 8.92
CA PRO A 174 -8.37 1.16 8.13
C PRO A 174 -9.47 2.09 7.61
N ARG A 175 -9.83 1.99 6.32
CA ARG A 175 -10.82 2.88 5.70
C ARG A 175 -12.18 2.90 6.43
N ASN A 176 -12.55 1.80 7.06
CA ASN A 176 -13.80 1.66 7.83
C ASN A 176 -13.67 2.06 9.32
N ALA A 177 -12.50 2.50 9.77
CA ALA A 177 -12.30 2.92 11.15
C ALA A 177 -12.97 4.25 11.45
N LEU A 178 -13.01 5.16 10.46
CA LEU A 178 -13.60 6.50 10.61
C LEU A 178 -14.39 6.89 9.35
N PRO A 179 -15.45 7.69 9.50
CA PRO A 179 -16.13 8.30 8.37
C PRO A 179 -15.23 9.36 7.71
N ARG A 180 -15.55 9.71 6.46
CA ARG A 180 -14.80 10.68 5.67
C ARG A 180 -14.64 12.05 6.34
N SER A 181 -15.66 12.49 7.09
CA SER A 181 -15.68 13.78 7.81
C SER A 181 -14.53 13.93 8.78
N GLU A 182 -14.12 12.85 9.47
CA GLU A 182 -13.03 12.90 10.45
C GLU A 182 -11.67 13.23 9.81
N TYR A 183 -11.53 12.97 8.51
CA TYR A 183 -10.31 13.31 7.75
C TYR A 183 -10.27 14.78 7.27
N ASP A 184 -11.30 15.58 7.57
CA ASP A 184 -11.41 17.01 7.26
C ASP A 184 -11.36 17.89 8.50
N ASP A 185 -11.36 17.30 9.69
CA ASP A 185 -11.38 18.05 10.93
C ASP A 185 -10.10 18.87 11.13
N PRO A 186 -10.23 20.15 11.57
CA PRO A 186 -9.08 20.98 11.86
C PRO A 186 -8.44 20.58 13.20
N HIS A 187 -7.11 20.60 13.22
CA HIS A 187 -6.35 20.44 14.45
C HIS A 187 -6.47 21.66 15.38
N HIS A 188 -6.18 21.50 16.67
CA HIS A 188 -6.45 22.55 17.65
C HIS A 188 -5.47 23.74 17.61
N ASP A 189 -4.19 23.60 17.15
CA ASP A 189 -3.18 24.64 17.31
C ASP A 189 -2.17 24.80 16.15
N TYR A 190 -1.91 23.76 15.32
CA TYR A 190 -0.98 23.81 14.20
C TYR A 190 -1.38 22.82 13.08
N PRO A 191 -0.77 22.87 11.87
CA PRO A 191 -1.09 21.96 10.79
C PRO A 191 -0.80 20.49 11.15
N ALA A 192 -1.86 19.78 11.44
CA ALA A 192 -1.92 18.34 11.75
C ALA A 192 -3.39 17.88 11.67
N ILE A 193 -3.67 16.64 12.09
CA ILE A 193 -5.00 16.11 12.31
C ILE A 193 -4.96 15.06 13.41
N ASP A 194 -6.00 15.05 14.26
CA ASP A 194 -6.23 14.02 15.26
C ASP A 194 -7.38 13.12 14.79
N LEU A 195 -7.10 11.84 14.65
CA LEU A 195 -8.05 10.85 14.16
C LEU A 195 -8.53 9.99 15.34
N PRO A 196 -9.77 10.19 15.83
CA PRO A 196 -10.28 9.57 17.07
C PRO A 196 -10.57 8.08 16.85
N VAL A 197 -9.65 7.21 17.25
CA VAL A 197 -9.78 5.76 17.17
C VAL A 197 -9.34 5.10 18.47
N GLY A 198 -9.93 3.94 18.75
CA GLY A 198 -9.58 3.17 19.95
C GLY A 198 -8.13 2.68 19.95
N THR A 199 -7.59 2.46 21.16
CA THR A 199 -6.28 1.81 21.33
C THR A 199 -6.25 0.45 20.64
N GLY A 200 -5.16 0.15 19.93
CA GLY A 200 -4.98 -1.11 19.22
C GLY A 200 -5.49 -1.11 17.79
N THR A 201 -6.03 0.02 17.28
CA THR A 201 -6.35 0.12 15.85
C THR A 201 -5.08 0.09 15.02
N PRO A 202 -4.99 -0.73 13.95
CA PRO A 202 -3.81 -0.75 13.08
C PRO A 202 -3.53 0.61 12.44
N ALA A 203 -2.28 1.06 12.52
CA ALA A 203 -1.80 2.24 11.81
C ALA A 203 -0.92 1.83 10.62
N TYR A 204 -1.12 2.47 9.47
CA TYR A 204 -0.48 2.13 8.21
C TYR A 204 0.38 3.27 7.67
N ALA A 205 1.47 2.91 7.01
CA ALA A 205 2.30 3.86 6.26
C ALA A 205 1.49 4.48 5.11
N VAL A 206 1.33 5.80 5.12
CA VAL A 206 0.58 6.51 4.05
C VAL A 206 1.31 6.45 2.70
N ARG A 207 2.61 6.15 2.71
CA ARG A 207 3.49 6.09 1.55
C ARG A 207 4.66 5.14 1.81
N ALA A 208 5.33 4.70 0.75
CA ALA A 208 6.62 4.01 0.87
C ALA A 208 7.70 4.95 1.40
N GLY A 209 8.56 4.47 2.28
CA GLY A 209 9.63 5.26 2.89
C GLY A 209 10.43 4.53 3.95
N THR A 210 11.18 5.29 4.73
CA THR A 210 12.03 4.78 5.83
C THR A 210 11.52 5.33 7.16
N VAL A 211 11.40 4.47 8.15
CA VAL A 211 10.88 4.77 9.48
C VAL A 211 12.00 5.24 10.42
N THR A 212 11.74 6.30 11.18
CA THR A 212 12.52 6.69 12.37
C THR A 212 11.58 6.69 13.57
N ILE A 213 11.89 5.88 14.58
CA ILE A 213 11.06 5.76 15.79
C ILE A 213 11.20 7.02 16.66
N ILE A 214 10.06 7.43 17.24
CA ILE A 214 9.96 8.46 18.26
C ILE A 214 9.49 7.79 19.57
N ASP A 215 10.11 8.16 20.70
CA ASP A 215 9.66 7.79 22.03
C ASP A 215 10.00 8.94 22.97
N ASP A 216 9.08 9.87 23.12
CA ASP A 216 9.27 11.07 23.94
C ASP A 216 7.98 11.44 24.73
N SER A 217 8.06 12.47 25.54
CA SER A 217 6.93 12.89 26.42
C SER A 217 5.80 13.56 25.65
N LEU A 218 6.00 14.03 24.42
CA LEU A 218 4.98 14.73 23.62
C LEU A 218 4.30 13.76 22.65
N CYS A 219 5.02 13.17 21.73
CA CYS A 219 4.51 12.18 20.79
C CYS A 219 4.17 10.84 21.47
N GLY A 220 4.78 10.57 22.63
CA GLY A 220 4.78 9.24 23.21
C GLY A 220 5.51 8.27 22.29
N ARG A 221 4.94 7.06 22.13
CA ARG A 221 5.42 6.15 21.08
C ARG A 221 4.88 6.61 19.74
N GLY A 222 5.78 6.83 18.81
CA GLY A 222 5.41 7.26 17.47
C GLY A 222 6.52 7.00 16.47
N MET A 223 6.42 7.63 15.31
CA MET A 223 7.45 7.58 14.28
C MET A 223 7.34 8.71 13.27
N ASN A 224 8.47 9.02 12.66
CA ASN A 224 8.56 9.74 11.41
C ASN A 224 8.77 8.76 10.26
N LEU A 225 7.94 8.81 9.25
CA LEU A 225 8.12 8.12 7.98
C LEU A 225 8.69 9.14 6.98
N THR A 226 9.96 9.02 6.62
CA THR A 226 10.52 9.78 5.50
C THR A 226 10.10 9.12 4.21
N GLY A 227 9.14 9.73 3.54
CA GLY A 227 8.58 9.21 2.29
C GLY A 227 9.54 9.29 1.12
N THR A 228 9.31 8.51 0.09
CA THR A 228 10.09 8.53 -1.17
C THR A 228 9.98 9.85 -1.93
N ASP A 229 9.07 10.75 -1.53
CA ASP A 229 8.93 12.13 -2.03
C ASP A 229 9.71 13.16 -1.21
N GLY A 230 10.45 12.71 -0.19
CA GLY A 230 11.21 13.56 0.72
C GLY A 230 10.37 14.27 1.79
N ALA A 231 9.05 14.10 1.82
CA ALA A 231 8.20 14.58 2.90
C ALA A 231 8.33 13.68 4.13
N ILE A 232 8.04 14.22 5.29
CA ILE A 232 8.01 13.47 6.54
C ILE A 232 6.57 13.42 7.04
N TYR A 233 6.14 12.19 7.31
CA TYR A 233 4.82 11.86 7.82
C TYR A 233 4.98 11.39 9.26
N THR A 234 4.46 12.16 10.20
CA THR A 234 4.60 11.92 11.65
C THR A 234 3.35 11.21 12.16
N TYR A 235 3.55 10.18 12.96
CA TYR A 235 2.51 9.40 13.65
C TYR A 235 2.82 9.39 15.13
N CYS A 236 1.87 9.76 16.00
CA CYS A 236 2.08 9.77 17.44
C CYS A 236 1.01 8.97 18.20
N HIS A 237 1.25 8.80 19.49
CA HIS A 237 0.38 8.21 20.48
C HIS A 237 0.13 6.70 20.31
N PHE A 238 1.09 5.97 19.67
CA PHE A 238 0.99 4.53 19.51
C PHE A 238 0.99 3.77 20.86
N SER A 239 0.30 2.64 20.90
CA SER A 239 0.46 1.64 21.96
C SER A 239 1.67 0.74 21.72
N SER A 240 1.99 0.46 20.44
CA SER A 240 3.16 -0.34 20.05
C SER A 240 3.58 -0.07 18.61
N TRP A 241 4.86 -0.31 18.32
CA TRP A 241 5.40 -0.33 16.96
C TRP A 241 5.26 -1.73 16.35
N SER A 242 5.00 -1.81 15.04
CA SER A 242 4.99 -3.06 14.25
C SER A 242 6.25 -3.22 13.40
N VAL A 243 7.14 -2.23 13.39
CA VAL A 243 8.38 -2.20 12.62
C VAL A 243 9.53 -1.65 13.45
N SER A 244 10.77 -1.96 13.06
CA SER A 244 11.97 -1.48 13.73
C SER A 244 12.41 -0.11 13.22
N ASN A 245 13.22 0.59 14.01
CA ASN A 245 13.88 1.83 13.57
C ASN A 245 14.76 1.58 12.34
N GLY A 246 14.68 2.45 11.35
CA GLY A 246 15.38 2.32 10.07
C GLY A 246 14.70 1.37 9.06
N ALA A 247 13.57 0.77 9.40
CA ALA A 247 12.87 -0.13 8.48
C ALA A 247 12.38 0.62 7.23
N SER A 248 12.54 -0.01 6.07
CA SER A 248 11.88 0.40 4.83
C SER A 248 10.48 -0.20 4.79
N VAL A 249 9.48 0.61 4.53
CA VAL A 249 8.07 0.20 4.49
C VAL A 249 7.41 0.61 3.17
N GLY A 250 6.43 -0.18 2.73
CA GLY A 250 5.54 0.16 1.62
C GLY A 250 4.31 0.93 2.09
N ALA A 251 3.66 1.69 1.19
CA ALA A 251 2.35 2.27 1.48
C ALA A 251 1.34 1.17 1.84
N GLY A 252 0.51 1.41 2.88
CA GLY A 252 -0.43 0.42 3.40
C GLY A 252 0.18 -0.67 4.28
N GLN A 253 1.50 -0.68 4.47
CA GLN A 253 2.11 -1.58 5.44
C GLN A 253 1.78 -1.13 6.85
N GLN A 254 1.37 -2.06 7.72
CA GLN A 254 1.15 -1.77 9.13
C GLN A 254 2.48 -1.40 9.78
N ILE A 255 2.51 -0.26 10.47
CA ILE A 255 3.69 0.31 11.13
C ILE A 255 3.55 0.37 12.64
N GLY A 256 2.34 0.29 13.16
CA GLY A 256 2.06 0.30 14.60
C GLY A 256 0.61 0.06 14.93
N LEU A 257 0.30 0.17 16.21
CA LEU A 257 -1.07 0.18 16.75
C LEU A 257 -1.30 1.51 17.45
N THR A 258 -2.46 2.13 17.23
CA THR A 258 -2.86 3.36 17.91
C THR A 258 -2.95 3.18 19.42
N GLY A 259 -2.86 4.26 20.17
CA GLY A 259 -2.89 4.22 21.63
C GLY A 259 -3.23 5.57 22.23
N ASN A 260 -2.65 5.82 23.41
CA ASN A 260 -2.83 7.03 24.20
C ASN A 260 -1.54 7.37 24.98
N THR A 261 -0.36 7.19 24.35
CA THR A 261 0.94 7.48 24.99
C THR A 261 1.38 8.91 24.72
N GLY A 262 2.27 9.45 25.56
CA GLY A 262 2.74 10.83 25.45
C GLY A 262 1.73 11.85 25.94
N ASN A 263 1.76 13.08 25.39
CA ASN A 263 0.81 14.15 25.73
C ASN A 263 -0.50 13.98 24.96
N SER A 264 -1.39 13.15 25.49
CA SER A 264 -2.68 12.80 24.89
C SER A 264 -3.76 12.71 25.95
N THR A 265 -4.94 13.24 25.64
CA THR A 265 -6.11 13.25 26.55
C THR A 265 -7.05 12.07 26.33
N GLY A 266 -6.88 11.31 25.24
CA GLY A 266 -7.70 10.15 24.88
C GLY A 266 -7.13 9.37 23.70
N PRO A 267 -7.56 8.11 23.47
CA PRO A 267 -7.05 7.32 22.37
C PRO A 267 -7.33 7.96 21.00
N HIS A 268 -6.29 8.21 20.22
CA HIS A 268 -6.37 8.71 18.85
C HIS A 268 -5.05 8.46 18.08
N LEU A 269 -5.04 8.69 16.81
CA LEU A 269 -3.83 8.84 16.00
C LEU A 269 -3.62 10.32 15.70
N HIS A 270 -2.57 10.92 16.25
CA HIS A 270 -2.07 12.20 15.75
C HIS A 270 -1.27 11.99 14.47
N PHE A 271 -1.63 12.71 13.41
CA PHE A 271 -0.96 12.61 12.10
C PHE A 271 -0.58 13.99 11.56
N GLY A 272 0.69 14.13 11.17
CA GLY A 272 1.24 15.36 10.61
C GLY A 272 2.01 15.12 9.33
N ILE A 273 2.11 16.17 8.49
CA ILE A 273 2.94 16.18 7.28
C ILE A 273 3.88 17.39 7.36
N ARG A 274 5.17 17.20 7.01
CA ARG A 274 6.11 18.32 6.83
C ARG A 274 6.99 18.14 5.61
N THR A 275 7.40 19.28 5.03
CA THR A 275 8.39 19.35 3.95
C THR A 275 9.52 20.28 4.41
N GLY A 276 10.73 19.72 4.60
CA GLY A 276 11.78 20.42 5.34
C GLY A 276 11.30 20.76 6.77
N SER A 277 11.39 22.01 7.16
CA SER A 277 10.92 22.53 8.46
C SER A 277 9.46 23.01 8.44
N THR A 278 8.77 22.97 7.29
CA THR A 278 7.41 23.52 7.14
C THR A 278 6.35 22.46 7.37
N ARG A 279 5.47 22.66 8.37
CA ARG A 279 4.28 21.82 8.57
C ARG A 279 3.24 22.11 7.48
N ARG A 280 2.50 21.08 7.08
CA ARG A 280 1.50 21.11 6.03
C ARG A 280 0.17 20.56 6.54
N CYS A 281 -0.93 21.12 6.07
CA CYS A 281 -2.28 20.65 6.37
C CYS A 281 -2.54 19.28 5.74
N PRO A 282 -2.78 18.19 6.50
CA PRO A 282 -2.92 16.86 5.95
C PRO A 282 -4.28 16.56 5.34
N GLN A 283 -5.32 17.38 5.59
CA GLN A 283 -6.71 17.10 5.25
C GLN A 283 -6.89 16.80 3.76
N ASN A 284 -6.47 17.69 2.86
CA ASN A 284 -6.61 17.50 1.42
C ASN A 284 -5.85 16.28 0.90
N PHE A 285 -4.74 15.92 1.54
CA PHE A 285 -3.97 14.72 1.23
C PHE A 285 -4.75 13.47 1.60
N LEU A 286 -5.28 13.41 2.81
CA LEU A 286 -6.03 12.27 3.34
C LEU A 286 -7.39 12.10 2.66
N LEU A 287 -8.11 13.20 2.39
CA LEU A 287 -9.38 13.18 1.68
C LEU A 287 -9.23 12.65 0.26
N ALA A 288 -8.19 13.05 -0.46
CA ALA A 288 -7.94 12.51 -1.81
C ALA A 288 -7.72 10.99 -1.76
N ILE A 289 -6.92 10.48 -0.80
CA ILE A 289 -6.75 9.03 -0.62
C ILE A 289 -8.06 8.36 -0.24
N TYR A 290 -8.84 8.97 0.67
CA TYR A 290 -10.14 8.43 1.08
C TYR A 290 -11.08 8.28 -0.12
N ASP A 291 -11.10 9.23 -1.04
CA ASP A 291 -11.93 9.25 -2.23
C ASP A 291 -11.37 8.38 -3.38
N GLY A 292 -10.21 7.70 -3.18
CA GLY A 292 -9.56 6.88 -4.18
C GLY A 292 -8.82 7.67 -5.26
N ALA A 293 -8.57 8.96 -5.02
CA ALA A 293 -7.83 9.84 -5.91
C ALA A 293 -6.33 9.91 -5.53
N THR A 294 -5.51 10.33 -6.49
CA THR A 294 -4.09 10.65 -6.21
C THR A 294 -4.02 11.91 -5.35
N PRO A 295 -3.40 11.88 -4.16
CA PRO A 295 -3.30 13.07 -3.33
C PRO A 295 -2.38 14.12 -3.94
N PRO A 296 -2.57 15.40 -3.61
CA PRO A 296 -1.66 16.47 -3.99
C PRO A 296 -0.25 16.21 -3.42
N ALA A 297 0.78 16.73 -4.08
CA ALA A 297 2.15 16.66 -3.58
C ALA A 297 2.23 17.29 -2.17
N ALA A 298 2.98 16.67 -1.25
CA ALA A 298 3.10 17.18 0.12
C ALA A 298 3.57 18.65 0.16
N SER A 299 4.46 19.06 -0.76
CA SER A 299 4.96 20.44 -0.86
C SER A 299 3.92 21.46 -1.32
N SER A 300 2.83 21.02 -1.97
CA SER A 300 1.74 21.89 -2.43
C SER A 300 0.61 22.04 -1.42
N LEU A 301 0.62 21.28 -0.33
CA LEU A 301 -0.40 21.34 0.70
C LEU A 301 -0.36 22.70 1.44
N PRO A 302 -1.52 23.24 1.86
CA PRO A 302 -1.60 24.47 2.65
C PRO A 302 -0.81 24.39 3.96
N THR A 303 -0.41 25.53 4.48
CA THR A 303 0.26 25.68 5.78
C THR A 303 -0.64 26.33 6.84
N THR A 304 -1.83 26.75 6.44
CA THR A 304 -2.83 27.40 7.28
C THR A 304 -4.24 26.98 6.87
N GLY A 305 -5.24 27.29 7.70
CA GLY A 305 -6.63 27.01 7.41
C GLY A 305 -7.11 25.61 7.81
N CYS A 306 -6.27 24.81 8.44
CA CYS A 306 -6.56 23.47 8.90
C CYS A 306 -6.39 23.31 10.43
N PHE A 307 -6.36 24.40 11.16
CA PHE A 307 -6.28 24.40 12.61
C PHE A 307 -6.89 25.69 13.17
N TYR A 308 -7.26 25.65 14.45
CA TYR A 308 -7.83 26.80 15.14
C TYR A 308 -6.71 27.70 15.70
N ALA A 309 -6.52 28.89 15.15
CA ALA A 309 -5.41 29.80 15.41
C ALA A 309 -5.35 30.43 16.83
N SER A 310 -5.96 29.84 17.84
CA SER A 310 -5.85 30.39 19.21
C SER A 310 -6.31 29.44 20.32
N ARG A 311 -5.42 28.61 20.81
CA ARG A 311 -5.33 28.22 22.22
C ARG A 311 -3.90 27.79 22.53
N SER A 312 -3.00 28.76 22.59
CA SER A 312 -1.56 28.57 22.79
C SER A 312 -1.20 28.20 24.24
N THR A 313 -1.60 27.05 24.72
CA THR A 313 -1.11 26.53 26.00
C THR A 313 -0.64 25.07 25.93
N GLU A 314 -0.79 24.41 24.80
CA GLU A 314 -0.28 23.04 24.64
C GLU A 314 1.06 23.00 23.90
N PRO A 315 2.00 22.16 24.37
CA PRO A 315 3.31 22.05 23.74
C PRO A 315 3.21 21.43 22.34
N VAL A 316 3.71 22.13 21.33
CA VAL A 316 3.82 21.66 19.95
C VAL A 316 4.76 20.47 19.89
N ILE A 317 4.34 19.38 19.27
CA ILE A 317 5.21 18.21 19.02
C ILE A 317 6.41 18.69 18.20
N PRO A 318 7.67 18.48 18.66
CA PRO A 318 8.86 18.95 17.98
C PRO A 318 8.95 18.42 16.55
N LEU A 319 9.53 19.22 15.66
CA LEU A 319 9.98 18.75 14.36
C LEU A 319 11.24 17.91 14.60
N GLY A 320 11.09 16.60 14.83
CA GLY A 320 12.21 15.67 15.00
C GLY A 320 13.10 15.57 13.77
#